data_ba12848dd892c9758919e32a8051e1b0
#
_entry.id   ba12848dd892c9758919e32a8051e1b0
#
_cell.length_a   1.000
_cell.length_b   1.000
_cell.length_c   1.000
_cell.angle_alpha   90.00
_cell.angle_beta   90.00
_cell.angle_gamma   90.00
#
_symmetry.space_group_name_H-M   'P 1'
#
loop_
_entity.id
_entity.type
_entity.pdbx_description
1 polymer ?
#
loop_
_entity_poly.entity_id
_entity_poly.type
_entity_poly.pdbx_seq_one_letter_code
_entity_poly.pdbx_strand_id
1 'polypeptide(L)'
;VSFIVLDQKKQEIEAIAVRLLRRIKPLINCFNALARQNEIGDDFFFFKAPKVILITADDAINAHLAAQNMEFVAEANGLGVLFSGYFTMVLKMSHKIRKRLSLKRSQAVVTLVLGYPKVKYLRSPRRESLKVNIY
;
A
#
# COMPACT_ATOMS: atom_id res chain seq x y z
N VAL A 1 11.22 -13.21 -4.52
CA VAL A 1 10.39 -12.00 -4.69
C VAL A 1 9.66 -12.09 -6.02
N SER A 2 8.36 -11.78 -6.02
CA SER A 2 7.55 -11.73 -7.24
C SER A 2 6.75 -10.44 -7.29
N PHE A 3 6.42 -9.99 -8.49
CA PHE A 3 5.70 -8.75 -8.74
C PHE A 3 4.38 -9.06 -9.45
N ILE A 4 3.28 -8.49 -8.96
CA ILE A 4 1.96 -8.59 -9.56
C ILE A 4 1.48 -7.20 -9.91
N VAL A 5 1.34 -6.90 -11.18
CA VAL A 5 0.78 -5.62 -11.64
C VAL A 5 -0.73 -5.74 -11.73
N LEU A 6 -1.44 -4.92 -10.97
CA LEU A 6 -2.90 -4.82 -11.07
C LEU A 6 -3.25 -3.85 -12.20
N ASP A 7 -3.76 -4.39 -13.30
CA ASP A 7 -4.21 -3.60 -14.44
C ASP A 7 -5.74 -3.75 -14.61
N GLN A 8 -6.18 -4.68 -15.41
CA GLN A 8 -7.62 -4.88 -15.71
C GLN A 8 -8.46 -5.23 -14.47
N LYS A 9 -7.89 -5.97 -13.50
CA LYS A 9 -8.56 -6.36 -12.26
C LYS A 9 -8.49 -5.32 -11.15
N LYS A 10 -7.82 -4.19 -11.37
CA LYS A 10 -7.58 -3.17 -10.34
C LYS A 10 -8.88 -2.69 -9.70
N GLN A 11 -9.84 -2.26 -10.51
CA GLN A 11 -11.12 -1.74 -10.03
C GLN A 11 -11.96 -2.80 -9.30
N GLU A 12 -11.98 -4.04 -9.80
CA GLU A 12 -12.69 -5.13 -9.16
C GLU A 12 -12.12 -5.44 -7.77
N ILE A 13 -10.80 -5.53 -7.70
CA ILE A 13 -10.09 -5.81 -6.43
C ILE A 13 -10.31 -4.67 -5.44
N GLU A 14 -10.21 -3.42 -5.88
CA GLU A 14 -10.46 -2.25 -5.05
C GLU A 14 -11.90 -2.23 -4.50
N ALA A 15 -12.90 -2.49 -5.34
CA ALA A 15 -14.29 -2.55 -4.92
C ALA A 15 -14.55 -3.63 -3.84
N ILE A 16 -13.89 -4.79 -3.94
CA ILE A 16 -13.97 -5.83 -2.90
C ILE A 16 -13.32 -5.36 -1.61
N ALA A 17 -12.16 -4.72 -1.71
CA ALA A 17 -11.40 -4.21 -0.56
C ALA A 17 -12.17 -3.09 0.16
N VAL A 18 -12.75 -2.14 -0.58
CA VAL A 18 -13.57 -1.05 -0.04
C VAL A 18 -14.79 -1.59 0.71
N ARG A 19 -15.51 -2.57 0.13
CA ARG A 19 -16.64 -3.21 0.81
C ARG A 19 -16.24 -3.86 2.13
N LEU A 20 -15.09 -4.55 2.14
CA LEU A 20 -14.58 -5.17 3.35
C LEU A 20 -14.22 -4.10 4.39
N LEU A 21 -13.49 -3.06 3.99
CA LEU A 21 -13.10 -1.99 4.90
C LEU A 21 -14.32 -1.26 5.49
N ARG A 22 -15.33 -0.98 4.68
CA ARG A 22 -16.60 -0.39 5.15
C ARG A 22 -17.31 -1.26 6.18
N ARG A 23 -17.25 -2.59 6.07
CA ARG A 23 -17.83 -3.51 7.04
C ARG A 23 -17.09 -3.54 8.38
N ILE A 24 -15.76 -3.43 8.34
CA ILE A 24 -14.94 -3.48 9.57
C ILE A 24 -14.72 -2.09 10.19
N LYS A 25 -15.04 -1.01 9.46
CA LYS A 25 -14.90 0.37 9.94
C LYS A 25 -15.50 0.60 11.33
N PRO A 26 -16.73 0.18 11.65
CA PRO A 26 -17.31 0.39 12.98
C PRO A 26 -16.51 -0.29 14.10
N LEU A 27 -15.89 -1.43 13.84
CA LEU A 27 -14.99 -2.09 14.80
C LEU A 27 -13.66 -1.33 14.98
N ILE A 28 -13.10 -0.80 13.88
CA ILE A 28 -11.86 -0.02 13.92
C ILE A 28 -12.09 1.34 14.59
N ASN A 29 -13.24 1.98 14.36
CA ASN A 29 -13.59 3.26 14.98
C ASN A 29 -13.71 3.18 16.52
N CYS A 30 -13.93 2.00 17.07
CA CYS A 30 -13.91 1.78 18.52
C CYS A 30 -12.49 1.96 19.11
N PHE A 31 -11.43 1.77 18.31
CA PHE A 31 -10.03 1.78 18.74
C PHE A 31 -9.23 3.01 18.29
N ASN A 32 -9.66 3.75 17.25
CA ASN A 32 -8.89 4.86 16.69
C ASN A 32 -9.75 6.09 16.33
N ALA A 33 -9.58 7.18 17.08
CA ALA A 33 -10.24 8.46 16.82
C ALA A 33 -9.92 9.04 15.43
N LEU A 34 -8.72 8.77 14.88
CA LEU A 34 -8.27 9.18 13.54
C LEU A 34 -9.05 8.50 12.39
N ALA A 35 -9.53 7.28 12.60
CA ALA A 35 -10.32 6.57 11.60
C ALA A 35 -11.75 7.11 11.45
N ARG A 36 -12.21 7.96 12.40
CA ARG A 36 -13.56 8.51 12.42
C ARG A 36 -13.78 9.59 11.36
N GLN A 37 -12.74 10.29 10.92
CA GLN A 37 -12.87 11.50 10.12
C GLN A 37 -12.87 11.28 8.60
N ASN A 38 -12.39 10.12 8.10
CA ASN A 38 -12.27 9.90 6.68
C ASN A 38 -13.41 9.05 6.13
N GLU A 39 -14.15 9.60 5.17
CA GLU A 39 -15.08 8.83 4.35
C GLU A 39 -14.29 7.85 3.46
N ILE A 40 -14.76 6.60 3.42
CA ILE A 40 -14.15 5.57 2.56
C ILE A 40 -14.81 5.69 1.18
N GLY A 41 -14.17 6.45 0.28
CA GLY A 41 -14.53 6.54 -1.13
C GLY A 41 -14.32 5.23 -1.87
N ASP A 42 -14.83 5.14 -3.10
CA ASP A 42 -14.70 3.91 -3.92
C ASP A 42 -13.28 3.70 -4.44
N ASP A 43 -12.47 4.75 -4.50
CA ASP A 43 -11.06 4.76 -4.92
C ASP A 43 -10.08 4.96 -3.73
N PHE A 44 -10.50 4.56 -2.53
CA PHE A 44 -9.80 4.82 -1.26
C PHE A 44 -8.39 4.22 -1.20
N PHE A 45 -8.15 3.10 -1.85
CA PHE A 45 -6.85 2.42 -1.76
C PHE A 45 -5.86 2.84 -2.83
N PHE A 46 -6.35 3.19 -4.01
CA PHE A 46 -5.50 3.40 -5.18
C PHE A 46 -5.60 4.81 -5.77
N PHE A 47 -6.53 5.65 -5.29
CA PHE A 47 -6.65 7.06 -5.68
C PHE A 47 -6.69 7.27 -7.20
N LYS A 48 -7.32 6.37 -7.94
CA LYS A 48 -7.35 6.34 -9.42
C LYS A 48 -5.97 6.29 -10.09
N ALA A 49 -4.93 5.94 -9.33
CA ALA A 49 -3.57 5.86 -9.87
C ALA A 49 -3.49 4.91 -11.08
N PRO A 50 -2.65 5.22 -12.07
CA PRO A 50 -2.56 4.43 -13.30
C PRO A 50 -2.09 3.00 -13.05
N LYS A 51 -1.15 2.78 -12.12
CA LYS A 51 -0.60 1.45 -11.83
C LYS A 51 -0.56 1.15 -10.34
N VAL A 52 -0.83 -0.12 -10.02
CA VAL A 52 -0.68 -0.67 -8.67
C VAL A 52 0.14 -1.95 -8.79
N ILE A 53 1.19 -2.06 -7.98
CA ILE A 53 2.09 -3.20 -7.98
C ILE A 53 2.08 -3.83 -6.60
N LEU A 54 1.83 -5.14 -6.57
CA LEU A 54 1.99 -5.94 -5.37
C LEU A 54 3.34 -6.64 -5.44
N ILE A 55 4.14 -6.43 -4.43
CA ILE A 55 5.43 -7.10 -4.27
C ILE A 55 5.24 -8.19 -3.24
N THR A 56 5.55 -9.42 -3.61
CA THR A 56 5.36 -10.58 -2.77
C THR A 56 6.68 -11.32 -2.54
N ALA A 57 6.90 -11.79 -1.33
CA ALA A 57 8.03 -12.62 -0.96
C ALA A 57 7.62 -13.59 0.15
N ASP A 58 8.42 -14.63 0.37
CA ASP A 58 8.21 -15.55 1.50
C ASP A 58 8.60 -14.87 2.83
N ASP A 59 9.48 -13.89 2.76
CA ASP A 59 9.95 -13.08 3.88
C ASP A 59 9.58 -11.59 3.71
N ALA A 60 9.18 -10.96 4.81
CA ALA A 60 8.76 -9.56 4.83
C ALA A 60 9.90 -8.59 4.55
N ILE A 61 11.13 -8.89 4.99
CA ILE A 61 12.30 -8.03 4.78
C ILE A 61 12.57 -7.91 3.28
N ASN A 62 12.61 -9.04 2.58
CA ASN A 62 12.84 -9.07 1.14
C ASN A 62 11.75 -8.33 0.36
N ALA A 63 10.47 -8.43 0.78
CA ALA A 63 9.39 -7.69 0.16
C ALA A 63 9.55 -6.18 0.31
N HIS A 64 9.96 -5.71 1.51
CA HIS A 64 10.14 -4.28 1.78
C HIS A 64 11.39 -3.71 1.09
N LEU A 65 12.51 -4.46 1.07
CA LEU A 65 13.72 -4.04 0.34
C LEU A 65 13.45 -3.91 -1.16
N ALA A 66 12.72 -4.86 -1.75
CA ALA A 66 12.34 -4.78 -3.16
C ALA A 66 11.40 -3.59 -3.43
N ALA A 67 10.46 -3.31 -2.52
CA ALA A 67 9.57 -2.17 -2.61
C ALA A 67 10.33 -0.84 -2.54
N GLN A 68 11.29 -0.72 -1.63
CA GLN A 68 12.14 0.46 -1.48
C GLN A 68 12.99 0.72 -2.72
N ASN A 69 13.60 -0.33 -3.28
CA ASN A 69 14.37 -0.20 -4.53
C ASN A 69 13.46 0.25 -5.69
N MET A 70 12.24 -0.27 -5.77
CA MET A 70 11.28 0.15 -6.79
C MET A 70 10.85 1.61 -6.61
N GLU A 71 10.67 2.08 -5.38
CA GLU A 71 10.41 3.49 -5.08
C GLU A 71 11.51 4.38 -5.63
N PHE A 72 12.79 4.09 -5.34
CA PHE A 72 13.93 4.87 -5.85
C PHE A 72 13.96 4.92 -7.38
N VAL A 73 13.71 3.80 -8.05
CA VAL A 73 13.65 3.76 -9.52
C VAL A 73 12.47 4.58 -10.04
N ALA A 74 11.30 4.49 -9.42
CA ALA A 74 10.13 5.26 -9.81
C ALA A 74 10.35 6.76 -9.65
N GLU A 75 10.90 7.20 -8.51
CA GLU A 75 11.21 8.61 -8.25
C GLU A 75 12.27 9.15 -9.22
N ALA A 76 13.31 8.38 -9.53
CA ALA A 76 14.32 8.73 -10.52
C ALA A 76 13.74 8.93 -11.93
N ASN A 77 12.59 8.29 -12.22
CA ASN A 77 11.84 8.47 -13.46
C ASN A 77 10.69 9.49 -13.35
N GLY A 78 10.65 10.29 -12.29
CA GLY A 78 9.64 11.35 -12.11
C GLY A 78 8.25 10.84 -11.73
N LEU A 79 8.14 9.61 -11.25
CA LEU A 79 6.89 9.04 -10.76
C LEU A 79 6.74 9.25 -9.26
N GLY A 80 5.52 9.44 -8.80
CA GLY A 80 5.19 9.41 -7.39
C GLY A 80 4.83 7.98 -6.95
N VAL A 81 5.21 7.63 -5.73
CA VAL A 81 4.95 6.32 -5.12
C VAL A 81 4.23 6.49 -3.80
N LEU A 82 3.21 5.66 -3.57
CA LEU A 82 2.52 5.54 -2.30
C LEU A 82 2.55 4.08 -1.84
N PHE A 83 3.08 3.85 -0.64
CA PHE A 83 2.94 2.56 0.05
C PHE A 83 1.52 2.45 0.64
N SER A 84 0.66 1.64 0.02
CA SER A 84 -0.71 1.46 0.48
C SER A 84 -0.78 0.45 1.63
N GLY A 85 -0.49 0.92 2.84
CA GLY A 85 -0.53 0.10 4.07
C GLY A 85 -1.93 -0.43 4.37
N TYR A 86 -2.97 0.37 4.17
CA TYR A 86 -4.36 -0.06 4.36
C TYR A 86 -4.76 -1.19 3.42
N PHE A 87 -4.36 -1.14 2.15
CA PHE A 87 -4.64 -2.23 1.23
C PHE A 87 -3.86 -3.49 1.59
N THR A 88 -2.61 -3.35 2.00
CA THR A 88 -1.79 -4.45 2.52
C THR A 88 -2.45 -5.11 3.74
N MET A 89 -3.02 -4.34 4.64
CA MET A 89 -3.80 -4.85 5.79
C MET A 89 -5.03 -5.64 5.32
N VAL A 90 -5.79 -5.09 4.38
CA VAL A 90 -6.97 -5.78 3.80
C VAL A 90 -6.58 -7.09 3.13
N LEU A 91 -5.45 -7.14 2.43
CA LEU A 91 -4.91 -8.38 1.86
C LEU A 91 -4.60 -9.44 2.91
N LYS A 92 -4.09 -9.05 4.08
CA LYS A 92 -3.85 -9.99 5.19
C LYS A 92 -5.15 -10.57 5.73
N MET A 93 -6.23 -9.79 5.75
CA MET A 93 -7.53 -10.20 6.30
C MET A 93 -8.40 -10.94 5.29
N SER A 94 -8.28 -10.67 4.00
CA SER A 94 -9.19 -11.17 2.96
C SER A 94 -8.64 -12.36 2.21
N HIS A 95 -9.06 -13.55 2.62
CA HIS A 95 -8.78 -14.78 1.86
C HIS A 95 -9.34 -14.72 0.43
N LYS A 96 -10.50 -14.08 0.23
CA LYS A 96 -11.14 -13.94 -1.10
C LYS A 96 -10.27 -13.17 -2.07
N ILE A 97 -9.68 -12.02 -1.65
CA ILE A 97 -8.80 -11.22 -2.49
C ILE A 97 -7.49 -11.98 -2.75
N ARG A 98 -6.89 -12.58 -1.72
CA ARG A 98 -5.67 -13.37 -1.88
C ARG A 98 -5.85 -14.51 -2.89
N LYS A 99 -6.97 -15.25 -2.80
CA LYS A 99 -7.30 -16.31 -3.77
C LYS A 99 -7.41 -15.78 -5.20
N ARG A 100 -8.05 -14.62 -5.40
CA ARG A 100 -8.18 -14.00 -6.74
C ARG A 100 -6.84 -13.54 -7.33
N LEU A 101 -5.90 -13.22 -6.47
CA LEU A 101 -4.54 -12.79 -6.84
C LEU A 101 -3.54 -13.94 -6.81
N SER A 102 -3.99 -15.16 -6.57
CA SER A 102 -3.15 -16.37 -6.45
C SER A 102 -2.04 -16.24 -5.39
N LEU A 103 -2.31 -15.47 -4.32
CA LEU A 103 -1.38 -15.24 -3.22
C LEU A 103 -1.48 -16.33 -2.16
N LYS A 104 -0.37 -16.93 -1.79
CA LYS A 104 -0.28 -17.88 -0.66
C LYS A 104 -0.48 -17.12 0.67
N ARG A 105 -1.08 -17.78 1.65
CA ARG A 105 -1.36 -17.17 2.97
C ARG A 105 -0.09 -16.74 3.71
N SER A 106 0.99 -17.49 3.56
CA SER A 106 2.28 -17.23 4.19
C SER A 106 3.09 -16.10 3.55
N GLN A 107 2.78 -15.72 2.29
CA GLN A 107 3.55 -14.69 1.60
C GLN A 107 3.34 -13.31 2.22
N ALA A 108 4.44 -12.62 2.48
CA ALA A 108 4.44 -11.19 2.74
C ALA A 108 4.07 -10.44 1.45
N VAL A 109 3.32 -9.35 1.62
CA VAL A 109 2.89 -8.51 0.49
C VAL A 109 3.11 -7.05 0.86
N VAL A 110 3.70 -6.30 -0.06
CA VAL A 110 3.78 -4.84 0.00
C VAL A 110 3.07 -4.28 -1.22
N THR A 111 2.27 -3.25 -1.03
CA THR A 111 1.50 -2.62 -2.11
C THR A 111 2.06 -1.25 -2.44
N LEU A 112 2.49 -1.07 -3.67
CA LEU A 112 2.88 0.22 -4.23
C LEU A 112 1.82 0.73 -5.20
N VAL A 113 1.44 1.98 -5.02
CA VAL A 113 0.57 2.72 -5.93
C VAL A 113 1.44 3.75 -6.64
N LEU A 114 1.49 3.69 -7.97
CA LEU A 114 2.33 4.56 -8.78
C LEU A 114 1.48 5.50 -9.62
N GLY A 115 1.92 6.76 -9.68
CA GLY A 115 1.23 7.78 -10.43
C GLY A 115 2.13 8.99 -10.74
N TYR A 116 1.56 9.97 -11.40
CA TYR A 116 2.26 11.24 -11.67
C TYR A 116 1.99 12.21 -10.53
N PRO A 117 3.03 12.70 -9.82
CA PRO A 117 2.85 13.62 -8.69
C PRO A 117 2.31 14.96 -9.17
N LYS A 118 1.24 15.43 -8.55
CA LYS A 118 0.68 16.78 -8.80
C LYS A 118 1.38 17.86 -7.98
N VAL A 119 2.06 17.46 -6.91
CA VAL A 119 2.73 18.36 -5.97
C VAL A 119 4.23 18.17 -6.08
N LYS A 120 4.96 19.27 -6.23
CA LYS A 120 6.42 19.29 -6.16
C LYS A 120 6.81 19.86 -4.81
N TYR A 121 7.46 19.05 -3.98
CA TYR A 121 8.01 19.52 -2.72
C TYR A 121 9.25 20.39 -2.97
N LEU A 122 9.27 21.56 -2.39
CA LEU A 122 10.38 22.52 -2.55
C LEU A 122 11.55 22.22 -1.61
N ARG A 123 11.29 21.48 -0.54
CA ARG A 123 12.29 21.09 0.46
C ARG A 123 11.89 19.80 1.16
N SER A 124 12.88 19.04 1.64
CA SER A 124 12.62 17.87 2.49
C SER A 124 12.10 18.30 3.87
N PRO A 125 11.27 17.48 4.53
CA PRO A 125 10.86 17.76 5.91
C PRO A 125 12.07 17.77 6.85
N ARG A 126 11.97 18.57 7.91
CA ARG A 126 12.99 18.59 8.96
C ARG A 126 13.01 17.21 9.64
N ARG A 127 14.20 16.62 9.73
CA ARG A 127 14.41 15.36 10.44
C ARG A 127 14.96 15.64 11.83
N GLU A 128 14.58 14.82 12.80
CA GLU A 128 15.21 14.81 14.10
C GLU A 128 16.65 14.31 14.00
N SER A 129 17.53 14.80 14.89
CA SER A 129 18.90 14.33 14.97
C SER A 129 18.94 12.87 15.37
N LEU A 130 19.76 12.07 14.71
CA LEU A 130 19.98 10.67 15.05
C LEU A 130 20.67 10.57 16.40
N LYS A 131 20.14 9.75 17.30
CA LYS A 131 20.82 9.32 18.52
C LYS A 131 21.69 8.12 18.16
N VAL A 132 23.00 8.31 18.16
CA VAL A 132 23.98 7.24 17.92
C VAL A 132 24.64 6.90 19.24
N ASN A 133 24.54 5.67 19.65
CA ASN A 133 25.29 5.13 20.79
C ASN A 133 26.52 4.40 20.24
N ILE A 134 27.69 4.81 20.69
CA ILE A 134 28.98 4.17 20.37
C ILE A 134 29.43 3.45 21.63
N TYR A 135 29.63 2.14 21.54
CA TYR A 135 30.08 1.29 22.66
C TYR A 135 31.53 0.88 22.43
#